data_a44e5f09f2b02d2546c6be2289f4011c
#
_entry.id   a44e5f09f2b02d2546c6be2289f4011c
#
_cell.length_a   1.000
_cell.length_b   1.000
_cell.length_c   1.000
_cell.angle_alpha   90.00
_cell.angle_beta   90.00
_cell.angle_gamma   90.00
#
_symmetry.space_group_name_H-M   'P 1'
#
loop_
_entity.id
_entity.type
_entity.pdbx_description
1 polymer ?
#
loop_
_entity_poly.entity_id
_entity_poly.type
_entity_poly.pdbx_seq_one_letter_code
_entity_poly.pdbx_strand_id
1 'polypeptide(L)'
;MQTEIEIKFFVSQDIQQSLSNLLNSIGIISNAQVELGNVYFDTPTLDLRRLEMGLRIRRSDDFAEQTIKCRGQVVGGLHARPEYNAPVHGDVPMLSAFPDDIFPSLAVRDEIQGKLVAQFRTDFLRRHWLIAFEGAEIELAWDQGEIVGSLGKTAINELELELKSGDASALFALAERLAGLGGVRLGAQSKAQRGYRLAGLGKPLALQSLPVVNGVDAAMRITSGLQHWQHHEQYWLEQADPEQRRLALQEIRQGIALVIEAAGMLVAPTWLDALITQSAHLALLAQDVVEPEWQMALSALFHRAEYVRLQLAIAAWLHATA
;
A
#
# COMPACT_ATOMS: atom_id res chain seq x y z
N MET A 1 8.54 -20.60 2.13
CA MET A 1 8.66 -19.13 2.20
C MET A 1 8.35 -18.61 0.81
N GLN A 2 7.32 -17.81 0.69
CA GLN A 2 6.98 -17.10 -0.55
C GLN A 2 7.16 -15.61 -0.26
N THR A 3 7.86 -14.90 -1.13
CA THR A 3 7.88 -13.44 -1.06
C THR A 3 6.68 -12.95 -1.85
N GLU A 4 5.71 -12.36 -1.16
CA GLU A 4 4.59 -11.68 -1.79
C GLU A 4 5.10 -10.37 -2.41
N ILE A 5 4.85 -10.17 -3.71
CA ILE A 5 5.14 -8.92 -4.43
C ILE A 5 3.81 -8.39 -4.93
N GLU A 6 3.37 -7.27 -4.40
CA GLU A 6 2.09 -6.67 -4.73
C GLU A 6 2.18 -5.16 -4.99
N ILE A 7 1.33 -4.64 -5.88
CA ILE A 7 1.05 -3.21 -6.03
C ILE A 7 -0.39 -2.97 -5.59
N LYS A 8 -0.58 -1.98 -4.71
CA LYS A 8 -1.88 -1.63 -4.16
C LYS A 8 -2.35 -0.26 -4.64
N PHE A 9 -3.66 -0.18 -4.93
CA PHE A 9 -4.36 1.07 -5.20
C PHE A 9 -5.53 1.25 -4.24
N PHE A 10 -5.76 2.48 -3.81
CA PHE A 10 -7.03 2.90 -3.24
C PHE A 10 -7.93 3.40 -4.38
N VAL A 11 -9.21 3.06 -4.29
CA VAL A 11 -10.24 3.43 -5.26
C VAL A 11 -11.10 4.52 -4.67
N SER A 12 -11.22 5.67 -5.34
CA SER A 12 -11.95 6.85 -4.84
C SER A 12 -13.31 7.07 -5.51
N GLN A 13 -13.54 6.44 -6.66
CA GLN A 13 -14.79 6.57 -7.43
C GLN A 13 -15.20 5.22 -8.01
N ASP A 14 -16.37 5.16 -8.61
CA ASP A 14 -16.80 3.95 -9.31
C ASP A 14 -15.97 3.73 -10.58
N ILE A 15 -15.23 2.63 -10.59
CA ILE A 15 -14.41 2.19 -11.72
C ILE A 15 -14.93 0.89 -12.34
N GLN A 16 -16.11 0.41 -11.93
CA GLN A 16 -16.61 -0.91 -12.30
C GLN A 16 -16.66 -1.12 -13.81
N GLN A 17 -17.19 -0.15 -14.55
CA GLN A 17 -17.32 -0.26 -16.00
C GLN A 17 -15.94 -0.21 -16.70
N SER A 18 -15.07 0.71 -16.30
CA SER A 18 -13.74 0.86 -16.88
C SER A 18 -12.84 -0.34 -16.55
N LEU A 19 -12.94 -0.87 -15.33
CA LEU A 19 -12.26 -2.10 -14.94
C LEU A 19 -12.77 -3.30 -15.74
N SER A 20 -14.08 -3.44 -15.94
CA SER A 20 -14.65 -4.52 -16.78
C SER A 20 -14.14 -4.44 -18.21
N ASN A 21 -14.05 -3.25 -18.78
CA ASN A 21 -13.50 -3.05 -20.13
C ASN A 21 -12.02 -3.44 -20.20
N LEU A 22 -11.22 -3.09 -19.19
CA LEU A 22 -9.81 -3.52 -19.11
C LEU A 22 -9.72 -5.04 -19.04
N LEU A 23 -10.47 -5.68 -18.13
CA LEU A 23 -10.48 -7.13 -17.95
C LEU A 23 -10.86 -7.87 -19.22
N ASN A 24 -11.81 -7.35 -20.02
CA ASN A 24 -12.19 -7.93 -21.31
C ASN A 24 -11.09 -7.80 -22.38
N SER A 25 -10.08 -6.95 -22.16
CA SER A 25 -8.97 -6.74 -23.11
C SER A 25 -7.70 -7.51 -22.77
N ILE A 26 -7.70 -8.27 -21.67
CA ILE A 26 -6.54 -9.03 -21.19
C ILE A 26 -6.90 -10.50 -20.98
N GLY A 27 -5.89 -11.37 -20.88
CA GLY A 27 -6.08 -12.82 -20.72
C GLY A 27 -6.48 -13.19 -19.30
N ILE A 28 -7.76 -13.46 -19.04
CA ILE A 28 -8.23 -13.97 -17.75
C ILE A 28 -8.12 -15.51 -17.77
N ILE A 29 -7.39 -16.07 -16.80
CA ILE A 29 -7.27 -17.53 -16.58
C ILE A 29 -8.46 -18.02 -15.75
N SER A 30 -8.78 -17.32 -14.65
CA SER A 30 -9.88 -17.65 -13.77
C SER A 30 -10.37 -16.43 -13.02
N ASN A 31 -11.57 -16.48 -12.47
CA ASN A 31 -12.09 -15.46 -11.58
C ASN A 31 -13.00 -16.09 -10.51
N ALA A 32 -13.08 -15.44 -9.36
CA ALA A 32 -14.00 -15.81 -8.30
C ALA A 32 -14.39 -14.59 -7.45
N GLN A 33 -15.39 -14.82 -6.61
CA GLN A 33 -15.84 -13.87 -5.60
C GLN A 33 -15.98 -14.59 -4.28
N VAL A 34 -15.51 -13.98 -3.19
CA VAL A 34 -15.51 -14.58 -1.86
C VAL A 34 -15.70 -13.53 -0.78
N GLU A 35 -16.54 -13.80 0.21
CA GLU A 35 -16.61 -13.00 1.44
C GLU A 35 -15.51 -13.43 2.40
N LEU A 36 -14.75 -12.46 2.89
CA LEU A 36 -13.58 -12.68 3.75
C LEU A 36 -13.73 -11.92 5.06
N GLY A 37 -13.76 -12.65 6.17
CA GLY A 37 -13.59 -12.11 7.50
C GLY A 37 -12.16 -12.34 8.00
N ASN A 38 -11.49 -11.30 8.47
CA ASN A 38 -10.15 -11.43 9.04
C ASN A 38 -10.15 -10.84 10.45
N VAL A 39 -9.62 -11.58 11.40
CA VAL A 39 -9.33 -11.08 12.75
C VAL A 39 -7.82 -10.98 12.90
N TYR A 40 -7.35 -9.80 13.31
CA TYR A 40 -5.94 -9.55 13.53
C TYR A 40 -5.61 -9.69 15.02
N PHE A 41 -4.48 -10.34 15.29
CA PHE A 41 -4.03 -10.69 16.62
C PHE A 41 -2.68 -10.08 16.95
N ASP A 42 -2.51 -9.67 18.18
CA ASP A 42 -1.23 -9.30 18.79
C ASP A 42 -1.36 -9.46 20.31
N THR A 43 -0.27 -9.25 21.04
CA THR A 43 -0.36 -9.11 22.49
C THR A 43 -0.89 -7.71 22.87
N PRO A 44 -1.38 -7.49 24.09
CA PRO A 44 -1.75 -6.16 24.56
C PRO A 44 -0.61 -5.13 24.48
N THR A 45 0.63 -5.60 24.46
CA THR A 45 1.84 -4.78 24.37
C THR A 45 2.40 -4.68 22.95
N LEU A 46 1.69 -5.25 21.94
CA LEU A 46 2.05 -5.20 20.52
C LEU A 46 3.41 -5.84 20.21
N ASP A 47 3.66 -7.02 20.78
CA ASP A 47 4.97 -7.68 20.66
C ASP A 47 5.24 -8.17 19.22
N LEU A 48 4.20 -8.69 18.50
CA LEU A 48 4.35 -9.05 17.09
C LEU A 48 4.63 -7.80 16.23
N ARG A 49 3.93 -6.70 16.48
CA ARG A 49 4.15 -5.44 15.76
C ARG A 49 5.56 -4.87 16.01
N ARG A 50 6.13 -5.03 17.22
CA ARG A 50 7.53 -4.66 17.51
C ARG A 50 8.54 -5.53 16.74
N LEU A 51 8.17 -6.77 16.44
CA LEU A 51 8.93 -7.67 15.57
C LEU A 51 8.64 -7.42 14.08
N GLU A 52 7.86 -6.37 13.75
CA GLU A 52 7.43 -6.02 12.40
C GLU A 52 6.63 -7.15 11.72
N MET A 53 5.88 -7.91 12.53
CA MET A 53 4.99 -8.98 12.11
C MET A 53 3.53 -8.56 12.19
N GLY A 54 2.72 -9.08 11.25
CA GLY A 54 1.27 -8.99 11.30
C GLY A 54 0.65 -10.38 11.26
N LEU A 55 -0.15 -10.71 12.26
CA LEU A 55 -0.80 -12.02 12.41
C LEU A 55 -2.31 -11.88 12.25
N ARG A 56 -2.92 -12.74 11.42
CA ARG A 56 -4.38 -12.79 11.28
C ARG A 56 -4.88 -14.22 11.16
N ILE A 57 -6.14 -14.43 11.52
CA ILE A 57 -6.96 -15.53 11.03
C ILE A 57 -7.87 -14.98 9.95
N ARG A 58 -7.91 -15.63 8.79
CA ARG A 58 -8.82 -15.36 7.68
C ARG A 58 -9.82 -16.50 7.58
N ARG A 59 -11.09 -16.15 7.40
CA ARG A 59 -12.20 -17.10 7.21
C ARG A 59 -13.04 -16.73 6.02
N SER A 60 -13.53 -17.74 5.34
CA SER A 60 -14.68 -17.69 4.44
C SER A 60 -15.60 -18.86 4.76
N ASP A 61 -16.67 -19.05 4.00
CA ASP A 61 -17.54 -20.22 4.16
C ASP A 61 -16.80 -21.54 3.90
N ASP A 62 -15.77 -21.52 3.06
CA ASP A 62 -15.09 -22.73 2.58
C ASP A 62 -13.76 -23.03 3.28
N PHE A 63 -13.12 -22.05 3.92
CA PHE A 63 -11.81 -22.23 4.54
C PHE A 63 -11.54 -21.33 5.75
N ALA A 64 -10.58 -21.76 6.56
CA ALA A 64 -9.97 -20.96 7.61
C ALA A 64 -8.45 -21.14 7.57
N GLU A 65 -7.72 -20.05 7.56
CA GLU A 65 -6.26 -20.06 7.62
C GLU A 65 -5.73 -18.97 8.54
N GLN A 66 -4.54 -19.19 9.05
CA GLN A 66 -3.76 -18.18 9.77
C GLN A 66 -2.57 -17.74 8.92
N THR A 67 -2.29 -16.44 8.94
CA THR A 67 -1.22 -15.84 8.14
C THR A 67 -0.31 -15.00 9.02
N ILE A 68 1.02 -15.17 8.91
CA ILE A 68 2.00 -14.19 9.38
C ILE A 68 2.65 -13.52 8.17
N LYS A 69 2.60 -12.17 8.15
CA LYS A 69 3.40 -11.33 7.25
C LYS A 69 4.52 -10.70 8.06
N CYS A 70 5.76 -10.91 7.61
CA CYS A 70 6.95 -10.38 8.27
C CYS A 70 7.37 -9.02 7.69
N ARG A 71 8.45 -8.46 8.25
CA ARG A 71 9.08 -7.25 7.74
C ARG A 71 9.37 -7.38 6.25
N GLY A 72 9.04 -6.35 5.49
CA GLY A 72 9.31 -6.25 4.06
C GLY A 72 9.69 -4.84 3.65
N GLN A 73 9.69 -4.61 2.35
CA GLN A 73 9.96 -3.30 1.75
C GLN A 73 8.69 -2.75 1.12
N VAL A 74 8.55 -1.43 1.16
CA VAL A 74 7.48 -0.69 0.46
C VAL A 74 8.12 0.45 -0.30
N VAL A 75 8.00 0.44 -1.63
CA VAL A 75 8.54 1.49 -2.49
C VAL A 75 7.51 1.82 -3.56
N GLY A 76 7.02 3.07 -3.59
CA GLY A 76 6.13 3.55 -4.65
C GLY A 76 4.82 2.75 -4.80
N GLY A 77 4.28 2.19 -3.72
CA GLY A 77 3.10 1.33 -3.75
C GLY A 77 3.39 -0.15 -4.03
N LEU A 78 4.64 -0.51 -4.39
CA LEU A 78 5.10 -1.89 -4.44
C LEU A 78 5.42 -2.36 -3.02
N HIS A 79 4.82 -3.47 -2.61
CA HIS A 79 5.08 -4.16 -1.35
C HIS A 79 5.78 -5.50 -1.64
N ALA A 80 6.90 -5.75 -0.99
CA ALA A 80 7.61 -7.03 -1.08
C ALA A 80 7.89 -7.53 0.34
N ARG A 81 7.28 -8.66 0.74
CA ARG A 81 7.44 -9.17 2.11
C ARG A 81 7.23 -10.68 2.21
N PRO A 82 7.95 -11.36 3.13
CA PRO A 82 7.72 -12.75 3.45
C PRO A 82 6.33 -12.96 4.04
N GLU A 83 5.60 -13.94 3.50
CA GLU A 83 4.31 -14.38 4.00
C GLU A 83 4.35 -15.88 4.28
N TYR A 84 3.73 -16.27 5.38
CA TYR A 84 3.58 -17.66 5.81
C TYR A 84 2.12 -17.94 6.12
N ASN A 85 1.57 -18.96 5.50
CA ASN A 85 0.20 -19.40 5.69
C ASN A 85 0.19 -20.80 6.32
N ALA A 86 -0.75 -21.03 7.22
CA ALA A 86 -0.95 -22.32 7.87
C ALA A 86 -2.44 -22.55 8.17
N PRO A 87 -2.91 -23.80 8.20
CA PRO A 87 -4.27 -24.13 8.66
C PRO A 87 -4.51 -23.62 10.09
N VAL A 88 -5.76 -23.29 10.41
CA VAL A 88 -6.18 -22.93 11.77
C VAL A 88 -7.40 -23.77 12.18
N HIS A 89 -7.40 -24.27 13.42
CA HIS A 89 -8.45 -25.13 13.97
C HIS A 89 -9.19 -24.51 15.15
N GLY A 90 -9.15 -23.22 15.34
CA GLY A 90 -9.79 -22.55 16.46
C GLY A 90 -9.89 -21.06 16.23
N ASP A 91 -10.25 -20.31 17.26
CA ASP A 91 -10.44 -18.87 17.18
C ASP A 91 -9.21 -18.05 17.57
N VAL A 92 -8.14 -18.72 18.00
CA VAL A 92 -6.84 -18.11 18.33
C VAL A 92 -5.78 -18.71 17.42
N PRO A 93 -4.88 -17.90 16.83
CA PRO A 93 -3.78 -18.41 16.02
C PRO A 93 -2.81 -19.27 16.83
N MET A 94 -2.16 -20.21 16.16
CA MET A 94 -1.14 -21.06 16.75
C MET A 94 0.23 -20.72 16.14
N LEU A 95 1.09 -20.04 16.89
CA LEU A 95 2.39 -19.57 16.39
C LEU A 95 3.36 -20.71 16.08
N SER A 96 3.22 -21.88 16.72
CA SER A 96 4.00 -23.07 16.41
C SER A 96 3.68 -23.70 15.03
N ALA A 97 2.67 -23.22 14.32
CA ALA A 97 2.38 -23.61 12.95
C ALA A 97 3.28 -22.89 11.91
N PHE A 98 4.04 -21.91 12.35
CA PHE A 98 4.96 -21.13 11.51
C PHE A 98 6.42 -21.52 11.77
N PRO A 99 7.36 -21.24 10.84
CA PRO A 99 8.78 -21.54 11.04
C PRO A 99 9.34 -20.88 12.30
N ASP A 100 10.16 -21.63 13.04
CA ASP A 100 10.72 -21.14 14.29
C ASP A 100 11.73 -19.99 14.11
N ASP A 101 12.41 -19.96 12.96
CA ASP A 101 13.45 -18.98 12.61
C ASP A 101 12.94 -17.56 12.32
N ILE A 102 11.61 -17.40 12.17
CA ILE A 102 11.02 -16.06 12.06
C ILE A 102 10.92 -15.35 13.41
N PHE A 103 11.00 -16.09 14.52
CA PHE A 103 10.95 -15.55 15.87
C PHE A 103 12.36 -15.40 16.46
N PRO A 104 12.60 -14.43 17.36
CA PRO A 104 13.89 -14.28 18.02
C PRO A 104 14.35 -15.53 18.80
N SER A 105 13.40 -16.27 19.39
CA SER A 105 13.59 -17.57 20.03
C SER A 105 12.25 -18.26 20.26
N LEU A 106 12.27 -19.58 20.53
CA LEU A 106 11.08 -20.34 20.92
C LEU A 106 10.45 -19.80 22.20
N ALA A 107 11.24 -19.37 23.16
CA ALA A 107 10.72 -18.80 24.41
C ALA A 107 9.94 -17.50 24.16
N VAL A 108 10.41 -16.62 23.27
CA VAL A 108 9.68 -15.40 22.86
C VAL A 108 8.42 -15.75 22.12
N ARG A 109 8.45 -16.72 21.19
CA ARG A 109 7.27 -17.20 20.48
C ARG A 109 6.19 -17.69 21.46
N ASP A 110 6.58 -18.56 22.43
CA ASP A 110 5.67 -19.18 23.39
C ASP A 110 5.12 -18.17 24.39
N GLU A 111 5.92 -17.17 24.77
CA GLU A 111 5.47 -16.03 25.59
C GLU A 111 4.40 -15.19 24.84
N ILE A 112 4.65 -14.87 23.56
CA ILE A 112 3.68 -14.15 22.71
C ILE A 112 2.41 -14.98 22.56
N GLN A 113 2.54 -16.29 22.29
CA GLN A 113 1.40 -17.20 22.13
C GLN A 113 0.44 -17.13 23.32
N GLY A 114 0.97 -17.14 24.54
CA GLY A 114 0.17 -17.11 25.77
C GLY A 114 -0.56 -15.78 26.03
N LYS A 115 -0.23 -14.72 25.26
CA LYS A 115 -0.77 -13.37 25.43
C LYS A 115 -1.57 -12.87 24.23
N LEU A 116 -1.76 -13.70 23.19
CA LEU A 116 -2.49 -13.28 21.97
C LEU A 116 -3.93 -12.90 22.29
N VAL A 117 -4.34 -11.73 21.80
CA VAL A 117 -5.71 -11.24 21.86
C VAL A 117 -6.09 -10.64 20.51
N ALA A 118 -7.37 -10.67 20.17
CA ALA A 118 -7.91 -10.02 18.99
C ALA A 118 -7.81 -8.49 19.14
N GLN A 119 -7.33 -7.81 18.13
CA GLN A 119 -7.11 -6.36 18.14
C GLN A 119 -8.18 -5.61 17.33
N PHE A 120 -8.44 -6.07 16.12
CA PHE A 120 -9.41 -5.51 15.18
C PHE A 120 -9.78 -6.55 14.13
N ARG A 121 -10.79 -6.24 13.32
CA ARG A 121 -11.22 -7.09 12.21
C ARG A 121 -11.35 -6.32 10.91
N THR A 122 -11.34 -7.07 9.78
CA THR A 122 -11.69 -6.57 8.47
C THR A 122 -12.65 -7.53 7.80
N ASP A 123 -13.77 -7.01 7.31
CA ASP A 123 -14.81 -7.78 6.65
C ASP A 123 -15.04 -7.19 5.26
N PHE A 124 -14.85 -7.99 4.22
CA PHE A 124 -14.97 -7.49 2.85
C PHE A 124 -15.28 -8.57 1.84
N LEU A 125 -15.93 -8.17 0.76
CA LEU A 125 -16.09 -8.95 -0.44
C LEU A 125 -14.84 -8.77 -1.31
N ARG A 126 -14.17 -9.87 -1.65
CA ARG A 126 -13.08 -9.92 -2.62
C ARG A 126 -13.60 -10.45 -3.95
N ARG A 127 -13.48 -9.66 -5.00
CA ARG A 127 -13.56 -10.14 -6.39
C ARG A 127 -12.16 -10.25 -6.91
N HIS A 128 -11.76 -11.40 -7.45
CA HIS A 128 -10.40 -11.57 -7.95
C HIS A 128 -10.36 -12.30 -9.29
N TRP A 129 -9.32 -11.99 -10.04
CA TRP A 129 -9.03 -12.50 -11.37
C TRP A 129 -7.57 -12.93 -11.42
N LEU A 130 -7.32 -14.18 -11.83
CA LEU A 130 -5.99 -14.61 -12.21
C LEU A 130 -5.80 -14.26 -13.70
N ILE A 131 -4.77 -13.52 -14.00
CA ILE A 131 -4.54 -12.89 -15.31
C ILE A 131 -3.20 -13.39 -15.87
N ALA A 132 -3.20 -13.85 -17.13
CA ALA A 132 -1.98 -14.04 -17.90
C ALA A 132 -1.64 -12.74 -18.63
N PHE A 133 -0.51 -12.12 -18.29
CA PHE A 133 -0.12 -10.83 -18.84
C PHE A 133 1.41 -10.74 -19.01
N GLU A 134 1.87 -10.48 -20.24
CA GLU A 134 3.29 -10.30 -20.58
C GLU A 134 4.23 -11.39 -20.03
N GLY A 135 3.79 -12.65 -20.08
CA GLY A 135 4.58 -13.79 -19.62
C GLY A 135 4.56 -14.01 -18.10
N ALA A 136 3.75 -13.26 -17.37
CA ALA A 136 3.52 -13.43 -15.95
C ALA A 136 2.09 -13.88 -15.64
N GLU A 137 1.90 -14.49 -14.47
CA GLU A 137 0.59 -14.69 -13.85
C GLU A 137 0.43 -13.68 -12.70
N ILE A 138 -0.62 -12.88 -12.76
CA ILE A 138 -0.91 -11.81 -11.81
C ILE A 138 -2.33 -11.99 -11.28
N GLU A 139 -2.49 -11.99 -9.96
CA GLU A 139 -3.80 -11.89 -9.35
C GLU A 139 -4.17 -10.42 -9.19
N LEU A 140 -5.28 -10.01 -9.78
CA LEU A 140 -5.94 -8.74 -9.49
C LEU A 140 -7.08 -9.02 -8.52
N ALA A 141 -7.05 -8.40 -7.34
CA ALA A 141 -8.11 -8.47 -6.35
C ALA A 141 -8.74 -7.09 -6.13
N TRP A 142 -10.07 -7.04 -6.09
CA TRP A 142 -10.83 -5.86 -5.69
C TRP A 142 -11.54 -6.14 -4.37
N ASP A 143 -11.09 -5.49 -3.31
CA ASP A 143 -11.62 -5.64 -1.95
C ASP A 143 -12.55 -4.48 -1.61
N GLN A 144 -13.79 -4.80 -1.24
CA GLN A 144 -14.80 -3.82 -0.85
C GLN A 144 -15.47 -4.24 0.46
N GLY A 145 -15.40 -3.39 1.48
CA GLY A 145 -15.94 -3.69 2.80
C GLY A 145 -15.52 -2.69 3.86
N GLU A 146 -15.18 -3.16 5.05
CA GLU A 146 -14.82 -2.29 6.17
C GLU A 146 -13.73 -2.87 7.08
N ILE A 147 -13.01 -1.98 7.74
CA ILE A 147 -12.14 -2.26 8.88
C ILE A 147 -12.87 -1.79 10.13
N VAL A 148 -12.92 -2.62 11.17
CA VAL A 148 -13.59 -2.31 12.41
C VAL A 148 -12.62 -2.43 13.58
N GLY A 149 -12.46 -1.35 14.34
CA GLY A 149 -11.66 -1.28 15.56
C GLY A 149 -12.45 -0.65 16.70
N SER A 150 -11.83 -0.52 17.88
CA SER A 150 -12.47 0.05 19.08
C SER A 150 -12.85 1.53 18.94
N LEU A 151 -12.17 2.28 18.06
CA LEU A 151 -12.44 3.71 17.82
C LEU A 151 -13.43 3.95 16.66
N GLY A 152 -13.96 2.90 16.03
CA GLY A 152 -14.90 3.03 14.94
C GLY A 152 -14.59 2.13 13.75
N LYS A 153 -15.05 2.56 12.56
CA LYS A 153 -14.86 1.83 11.32
C LYS A 153 -14.45 2.73 10.15
N THR A 154 -13.79 2.13 9.16
CA THR A 154 -13.44 2.79 7.90
C THR A 154 -13.65 1.85 6.72
N ALA A 155 -13.97 2.41 5.55
CA ALA A 155 -14.20 1.64 4.34
C ALA A 155 -12.93 0.99 3.81
N ILE A 156 -13.09 -0.20 3.22
CA ILE A 156 -12.13 -0.82 2.30
C ILE A 156 -12.68 -0.63 0.89
N ASN A 157 -11.91 -0.05 0.00
CA ASN A 157 -12.12 -0.02 -1.43
C ASN A 157 -10.75 0.04 -2.11
N GLU A 158 -10.18 -1.13 -2.37
CA GLU A 158 -8.78 -1.30 -2.79
C GLU A 158 -8.67 -2.29 -3.94
N LEU A 159 -7.78 -2.00 -4.88
CA LEU A 159 -7.27 -2.98 -5.83
C LEU A 159 -5.88 -3.42 -5.38
N GLU A 160 -5.62 -4.71 -5.45
CA GLU A 160 -4.31 -5.32 -5.19
C GLU A 160 -3.91 -6.13 -6.43
N LEU A 161 -2.73 -5.86 -6.98
CA LEU A 161 -2.09 -6.69 -7.99
C LEU A 161 -1.00 -7.49 -7.31
N GLU A 162 -1.09 -8.79 -7.30
CA GLU A 162 -0.09 -9.70 -6.74
C GLU A 162 0.55 -10.55 -7.83
N LEU A 163 1.88 -10.54 -7.89
CA LEU A 163 2.65 -11.38 -8.80
C LEU A 163 2.65 -12.83 -8.31
N LYS A 164 2.05 -13.75 -9.07
CA LYS A 164 2.06 -15.18 -8.76
C LYS A 164 3.23 -15.91 -9.42
N SER A 165 3.58 -15.52 -10.65
CA SER A 165 4.75 -16.02 -11.36
C SER A 165 5.19 -15.05 -12.45
N GLY A 166 6.45 -15.12 -12.87
CA GLY A 166 7.01 -14.27 -13.92
C GLY A 166 7.81 -13.09 -13.39
N ASP A 167 7.97 -12.05 -14.21
CA ASP A 167 8.78 -10.88 -13.91
C ASP A 167 7.94 -9.71 -13.37
N ALA A 168 8.49 -8.97 -12.42
CA ALA A 168 7.80 -7.81 -11.82
C ALA A 168 7.55 -6.66 -12.82
N SER A 169 8.26 -6.59 -13.95
CA SER A 169 7.98 -5.61 -15.00
C SER A 169 6.56 -5.74 -15.56
N ALA A 170 6.06 -6.98 -15.69
CA ALA A 170 4.67 -7.24 -16.09
C ALA A 170 3.66 -6.72 -15.06
N LEU A 171 3.99 -6.82 -13.75
CA LEU A 171 3.18 -6.27 -12.68
C LEU A 171 3.05 -4.73 -12.80
N PHE A 172 4.18 -4.04 -13.05
CA PHE A 172 4.19 -2.60 -13.28
C PHE A 172 3.43 -2.21 -14.56
N ALA A 173 3.57 -2.95 -15.63
CA ALA A 173 2.88 -2.69 -16.89
C ALA A 173 1.34 -2.84 -16.73
N LEU A 174 0.87 -3.85 -15.98
CA LEU A 174 -0.56 -3.98 -15.68
C LEU A 174 -1.04 -2.89 -14.71
N ALA A 175 -0.22 -2.51 -13.72
CA ALA A 175 -0.50 -1.41 -12.80
C ALA A 175 -0.64 -0.06 -13.54
N GLU A 176 0.16 0.18 -14.56
CA GLU A 176 0.05 1.37 -15.43
C GLU A 176 -1.28 1.41 -16.19
N ARG A 177 -1.75 0.26 -16.70
CA ARG A 177 -3.08 0.16 -17.32
C ARG A 177 -4.21 0.46 -16.33
N LEU A 178 -4.11 -0.06 -15.09
CA LEU A 178 -5.07 0.26 -14.03
C LEU A 178 -5.06 1.74 -13.66
N ALA A 179 -3.89 2.35 -13.51
CA ALA A 179 -3.77 3.79 -13.27
C ALA A 179 -4.44 4.62 -14.38
N GLY A 180 -4.39 4.11 -15.62
CA GLY A 180 -5.06 4.71 -16.78
C GLY A 180 -6.59 4.77 -16.71
N LEU A 181 -7.21 4.01 -15.82
CA LEU A 181 -8.67 4.07 -15.62
C LEU A 181 -9.09 5.38 -14.95
N GLY A 182 -8.19 6.04 -14.24
CA GLY A 182 -8.50 7.17 -13.35
C GLY A 182 -9.21 6.73 -12.09
N GLY A 183 -9.36 7.64 -11.13
CA GLY A 183 -10.06 7.36 -9.87
C GLY A 183 -9.38 6.37 -8.94
N VAL A 184 -8.13 6.02 -9.22
CA VAL A 184 -7.28 5.20 -8.37
C VAL A 184 -6.02 5.97 -7.96
N ARG A 185 -5.43 5.63 -6.84
CA ARG A 185 -4.13 6.15 -6.40
C ARG A 185 -3.33 5.06 -5.70
N LEU A 186 -2.00 5.18 -5.71
CA LEU A 186 -1.15 4.19 -5.04
C LEU A 186 -1.40 4.17 -3.53
N GLY A 187 -1.46 2.95 -2.98
CA GLY A 187 -1.74 2.71 -1.57
C GLY A 187 -0.49 2.22 -0.83
N ALA A 188 0.14 3.09 -0.02
CA ALA A 188 1.26 2.70 0.83
C ALA A 188 0.82 2.05 2.16
N GLN A 189 -0.44 2.19 2.55
CA GLN A 189 -0.96 1.67 3.82
C GLN A 189 -1.67 0.33 3.65
N SER A 190 -1.30 -0.64 4.49
CA SER A 190 -2.02 -1.91 4.55
C SER A 190 -3.31 -1.82 5.36
N LYS A 191 -4.24 -2.76 5.16
CA LYS A 191 -5.44 -2.95 6.01
C LYS A 191 -5.05 -3.07 7.48
N ALA A 192 -3.95 -3.78 7.78
CA ALA A 192 -3.42 -3.95 9.13
C ALA A 192 -3.01 -2.61 9.78
N GLN A 193 -2.26 -1.75 9.06
CA GLN A 193 -1.84 -0.43 9.59
C GLN A 193 -3.04 0.44 9.91
N ARG A 194 -4.06 0.47 9.04
CA ARG A 194 -5.30 1.21 9.28
C ARG A 194 -6.09 0.61 10.44
N GLY A 195 -6.14 -0.72 10.55
CA GLY A 195 -6.82 -1.42 11.63
C GLY A 195 -6.20 -1.16 13.01
N TYR A 196 -4.88 -1.20 13.13
CA TYR A 196 -4.19 -0.84 14.38
C TYR A 196 -4.49 0.61 14.81
N ARG A 197 -4.59 1.56 13.87
CA ARG A 197 -4.98 2.95 14.20
C ARG A 197 -6.42 3.01 14.72
N LEU A 198 -7.35 2.31 14.07
CA LEU A 198 -8.75 2.22 14.51
C LEU A 198 -8.93 1.46 15.84
N ALA A 199 -7.98 0.62 16.20
CA ALA A 199 -7.94 -0.02 17.53
C ALA A 199 -7.32 0.89 18.60
N GLY A 200 -6.86 2.11 18.25
CA GLY A 200 -6.16 3.01 19.18
C GLY A 200 -4.73 2.57 19.52
N LEU A 201 -4.18 1.62 18.76
CA LEU A 201 -2.90 0.97 19.02
C LEU A 201 -1.81 1.37 18.01
N GLY A 202 -2.21 1.97 16.88
CA GLY A 202 -1.31 2.45 15.84
C GLY A 202 -0.82 3.86 16.12
N LYS A 203 0.37 4.19 15.62
CA LYS A 203 0.78 5.61 15.58
C LYS A 203 -0.17 6.36 14.65
N PRO A 204 -0.68 7.54 15.05
CA PRO A 204 -1.46 8.38 14.15
C PRO A 204 -0.61 8.76 12.94
N LEU A 205 -1.27 8.96 11.80
CA LEU A 205 -0.62 9.57 10.67
C LEU A 205 -0.30 11.02 11.06
N ALA A 206 0.94 11.44 10.88
CA ALA A 206 1.41 12.76 11.32
C ALA A 206 2.34 13.38 10.26
N LEU A 207 2.46 14.70 10.29
CA LEU A 207 3.51 15.38 9.54
C LEU A 207 4.89 14.87 9.97
N GLN A 208 5.74 14.67 9.00
CA GLN A 208 7.11 14.23 9.17
C GLN A 208 8.04 15.18 8.44
N SER A 209 9.17 15.48 9.03
CA SER A 209 10.23 16.21 8.32
C SER A 209 10.90 15.30 7.28
N LEU A 210 11.37 15.90 6.20
CA LEU A 210 12.13 15.19 5.18
C LEU A 210 13.33 14.46 5.81
N PRO A 211 13.54 13.17 5.55
CA PRO A 211 14.67 12.43 6.10
C PRO A 211 16.01 13.03 5.69
N VAL A 212 16.98 13.02 6.61
CA VAL A 212 18.35 13.39 6.29
C VAL A 212 18.99 12.26 5.48
N VAL A 213 19.30 12.54 4.20
CA VAL A 213 19.83 11.54 3.23
C VAL A 213 21.25 11.88 2.79
N ASN A 214 22.07 12.44 3.69
CA ASN A 214 23.46 12.74 3.39
C ASN A 214 24.31 11.46 3.28
N GLY A 215 25.15 11.41 2.24
CA GLY A 215 26.06 10.28 2.01
C GLY A 215 25.41 8.98 1.47
N VAL A 216 24.11 9.00 1.13
CA VAL A 216 23.44 7.89 0.46
C VAL A 216 23.41 8.09 -1.04
N ASP A 217 23.27 6.99 -1.80
CA ASP A 217 23.21 7.02 -3.25
C ASP A 217 21.91 7.64 -3.79
N ALA A 218 21.87 7.90 -5.10
CA ALA A 218 20.73 8.55 -5.71
C ALA A 218 19.43 7.72 -5.63
N ALA A 219 19.51 6.39 -5.75
CA ALA A 219 18.32 5.51 -5.67
C ALA A 219 17.70 5.54 -4.26
N MET A 220 18.51 5.54 -3.20
CA MET A 220 18.03 5.67 -1.82
C MET A 220 17.41 7.06 -1.58
N ARG A 221 17.97 8.12 -2.15
CA ARG A 221 17.40 9.48 -2.06
C ARG A 221 16.06 9.57 -2.79
N ILE A 222 15.95 8.99 -3.99
CA ILE A 222 14.69 8.91 -4.75
C ILE A 222 13.65 8.11 -3.97
N THR A 223 14.03 6.96 -3.40
CA THR A 223 13.15 6.16 -2.52
C THR A 223 12.62 6.98 -1.36
N SER A 224 13.50 7.68 -0.64
CA SER A 224 13.13 8.50 0.52
C SER A 224 12.20 9.65 0.12
N GLY A 225 12.49 10.31 -0.98
CA GLY A 225 11.65 11.40 -1.51
C GLY A 225 10.27 10.93 -1.94
N LEU A 226 10.19 9.79 -2.65
CA LEU A 226 8.92 9.20 -3.07
C LEU A 226 8.08 8.73 -1.88
N GLN A 227 8.68 8.09 -0.89
CA GLN A 227 7.99 7.67 0.34
C GLN A 227 7.48 8.88 1.14
N HIS A 228 8.28 9.92 1.26
CA HIS A 228 7.91 11.16 1.93
C HIS A 228 6.73 11.85 1.22
N TRP A 229 6.78 11.94 -0.09
CA TRP A 229 5.70 12.46 -0.92
C TRP A 229 4.39 11.67 -0.73
N GLN A 230 4.41 10.35 -0.86
CA GLN A 230 3.23 9.48 -0.71
C GLN A 230 2.67 9.49 0.73
N HIS A 231 3.54 9.57 1.75
CA HIS A 231 3.11 9.70 3.13
C HIS A 231 2.28 10.96 3.34
N HIS A 232 2.75 12.11 2.83
CA HIS A 232 2.07 13.38 3.02
C HIS A 232 0.86 13.57 2.11
N GLU A 233 0.81 12.90 0.95
CA GLU A 233 -0.40 12.76 0.14
C GLU A 233 -1.51 12.05 0.92
N GLN A 234 -1.19 10.93 1.57
CA GLN A 234 -2.13 10.22 2.44
C GLN A 234 -2.54 11.07 3.65
N TYR A 235 -1.58 11.74 4.29
CA TYR A 235 -1.86 12.63 5.42
C TYR A 235 -2.82 13.75 4.98
N TRP A 236 -2.56 14.39 3.85
CA TRP A 236 -3.40 15.45 3.30
C TRP A 236 -4.85 15.01 3.09
N LEU A 237 -5.06 13.82 2.55
CA LEU A 237 -6.37 13.24 2.26
C LEU A 237 -7.17 12.90 3.55
N GLU A 238 -6.48 12.57 4.64
CA GLU A 238 -7.12 12.24 5.92
C GLU A 238 -7.38 13.48 6.80
N GLN A 239 -6.80 14.65 6.47
CA GLN A 239 -6.99 15.87 7.26
C GLN A 239 -8.26 16.63 6.88
N ALA A 240 -8.92 17.20 7.91
CA ALA A 240 -10.00 18.17 7.71
C ALA A 240 -9.50 19.61 7.89
N ASP A 241 -8.43 19.84 8.67
CA ASP A 241 -7.87 21.14 8.97
C ASP A 241 -7.09 21.68 7.75
N PRO A 242 -7.50 22.85 7.21
CA PRO A 242 -6.83 23.48 6.07
C PRO A 242 -5.36 23.80 6.30
N GLU A 243 -4.97 24.20 7.50
CA GLU A 243 -3.58 24.51 7.81
C GLU A 243 -2.72 23.24 7.79
N GLN A 244 -3.23 22.12 8.32
CA GLN A 244 -2.56 20.83 8.24
C GLN A 244 -2.43 20.34 6.79
N ARG A 245 -3.43 20.57 5.96
CA ARG A 245 -3.36 20.30 4.52
C ARG A 245 -2.31 21.15 3.82
N ARG A 246 -2.22 22.43 4.18
CA ARG A 246 -1.20 23.34 3.62
C ARG A 246 0.22 22.87 3.97
N LEU A 247 0.45 22.49 5.22
CA LEU A 247 1.73 21.94 5.68
C LEU A 247 2.05 20.61 4.94
N ALA A 248 1.06 19.73 4.80
CA ALA A 248 1.23 18.48 4.05
C ALA A 248 1.63 18.72 2.59
N LEU A 249 1.02 19.73 1.93
CA LEU A 249 1.38 20.11 0.56
C LEU A 249 2.83 20.60 0.45
N GLN A 250 3.31 21.32 1.45
CA GLN A 250 4.71 21.74 1.52
C GLN A 250 5.64 20.52 1.59
N GLU A 251 5.33 19.54 2.42
CA GLU A 251 6.10 18.30 2.55
C GLU A 251 6.05 17.43 1.29
N ILE A 252 4.88 17.34 0.61
CA ILE A 252 4.77 16.69 -0.71
C ILE A 252 5.77 17.31 -1.69
N ARG A 253 5.82 18.64 -1.76
CA ARG A 253 6.73 19.36 -2.66
C ARG A 253 8.19 19.15 -2.29
N GLN A 254 8.54 19.07 -1.00
CA GLN A 254 9.90 18.76 -0.55
C GLN A 254 10.31 17.35 -0.96
N GLY A 255 9.43 16.35 -0.81
CA GLY A 255 9.66 14.99 -1.28
C GLY A 255 9.93 14.93 -2.78
N ILE A 256 9.10 15.61 -3.59
CA ILE A 256 9.28 15.72 -5.05
C ILE A 256 10.59 16.42 -5.40
N ALA A 257 10.94 17.51 -4.71
CA ALA A 257 12.18 18.23 -4.93
C ALA A 257 13.42 17.36 -4.68
N LEU A 258 13.39 16.54 -3.63
CA LEU A 258 14.45 15.56 -3.33
C LEU A 258 14.59 14.53 -4.46
N VAL A 259 13.47 14.03 -5.01
CA VAL A 259 13.49 13.09 -6.15
C VAL A 259 14.12 13.74 -7.38
N ILE A 260 13.73 14.98 -7.72
CA ILE A 260 14.28 15.73 -8.86
C ILE A 260 15.78 15.97 -8.69
N GLU A 261 16.21 16.44 -7.49
CA GLU A 261 17.62 16.66 -7.18
C GLU A 261 18.45 15.39 -7.35
N ALA A 262 17.98 14.28 -6.77
CA ALA A 262 18.68 13.01 -6.84
C ALA A 262 18.74 12.44 -8.28
N ALA A 263 17.64 12.57 -9.05
CA ALA A 263 17.60 12.16 -10.45
C ALA A 263 18.56 12.98 -11.33
N GLY A 264 18.78 14.25 -11.01
CA GLY A 264 19.76 15.11 -11.69
C GLY A 264 21.21 14.65 -11.51
N MET A 265 21.50 13.74 -10.60
CA MET A 265 22.83 13.13 -10.39
C MET A 265 23.06 11.90 -11.30
N LEU A 266 22.05 11.48 -12.05
CA LEU A 266 22.04 10.28 -12.88
C LEU A 266 22.00 10.65 -14.36
N VAL A 267 22.19 9.65 -15.24
CA VAL A 267 21.73 9.77 -16.63
C VAL A 267 20.21 9.94 -16.57
N ALA A 268 19.69 11.05 -17.10
CA ALA A 268 18.33 11.51 -16.91
C ALA A 268 17.29 10.37 -17.11
N PRO A 269 16.57 9.97 -16.06
CA PRO A 269 15.51 8.97 -16.21
C PRO A 269 14.37 9.51 -17.08
N THR A 270 13.70 8.65 -17.83
CA THR A 270 12.64 9.02 -18.79
C THR A 270 11.44 9.75 -18.14
N TRP A 271 11.22 9.56 -16.85
CA TRP A 271 10.15 10.19 -16.08
C TRP A 271 10.51 11.58 -15.53
N LEU A 272 11.77 12.03 -15.62
CA LEU A 272 12.23 13.24 -14.93
C LEU A 272 11.54 14.53 -15.44
N ASP A 273 11.40 14.71 -16.76
CA ASP A 273 10.74 15.90 -17.33
C ASP A 273 9.26 15.97 -16.93
N ALA A 274 8.57 14.82 -16.88
CA ALA A 274 7.19 14.75 -16.40
C ALA A 274 7.10 15.12 -14.91
N LEU A 275 8.06 14.72 -14.09
CA LEU A 275 8.11 15.08 -12.66
C LEU A 275 8.37 16.56 -12.46
N ILE A 276 9.26 17.17 -13.23
CA ILE A 276 9.52 18.62 -13.17
C ILE A 276 8.24 19.39 -13.53
N THR A 277 7.55 18.98 -14.60
CA THR A 277 6.28 19.58 -15.02
C THR A 277 5.21 19.46 -13.91
N GLN A 278 5.08 18.29 -13.29
CA GLN A 278 4.15 18.05 -12.20
C GLN A 278 4.50 18.89 -10.94
N SER A 279 5.78 19.04 -10.63
CA SER A 279 6.27 19.89 -9.54
C SER A 279 5.88 21.36 -9.76
N ALA A 280 6.02 21.88 -10.97
CA ALA A 280 5.62 23.24 -11.33
C ALA A 280 4.09 23.43 -11.18
N HIS A 281 3.29 22.44 -11.62
CA HIS A 281 1.83 22.48 -11.46
C HIS A 281 1.43 22.50 -9.97
N LEU A 282 2.02 21.68 -9.13
CA LEU A 282 1.78 21.70 -7.67
C LEU A 282 2.19 23.03 -7.05
N ALA A 283 3.25 23.68 -7.54
CA ALA A 283 3.66 24.99 -7.07
C ALA A 283 2.63 26.08 -7.37
N LEU A 284 1.99 26.03 -8.53
CA LEU A 284 0.91 26.96 -8.91
C LEU A 284 -0.33 26.72 -8.03
N LEU A 285 -0.76 25.49 -7.85
CA LEU A 285 -1.89 25.15 -6.97
C LEU A 285 -1.65 25.60 -5.51
N ALA A 286 -0.40 25.60 -5.05
CA ALA A 286 -0.05 26.05 -3.69
C ALA A 286 -0.09 27.58 -3.50
N GLN A 287 -0.14 28.37 -4.58
CA GLN A 287 -0.21 29.84 -4.52
C GLN A 287 -1.65 30.35 -4.47
N ASP A 288 -2.59 29.64 -5.06
CA ASP A 288 -4.01 29.99 -5.07
C ASP A 288 -4.70 29.50 -3.79
N VAL A 289 -4.50 30.23 -2.69
CA VAL A 289 -4.97 29.87 -1.34
C VAL A 289 -6.42 30.29 -1.12
N VAL A 290 -7.31 30.14 -2.07
CA VAL A 290 -8.74 30.37 -1.86
C VAL A 290 -9.44 29.00 -1.70
N GLU A 291 -9.88 28.71 -0.49
CA GLU A 291 -10.70 27.54 -0.17
C GLU A 291 -12.13 27.74 -0.68
N PRO A 292 -12.80 26.68 -1.12
CA PRO A 292 -12.47 25.22 -1.12
C PRO A 292 -11.95 24.69 -2.46
N GLU A 293 -11.83 25.51 -3.50
CA GLU A 293 -11.58 25.07 -4.88
C GLU A 293 -10.22 24.38 -5.07
N TRP A 294 -9.16 24.91 -4.45
CA TRP A 294 -7.85 24.28 -4.55
C TRP A 294 -7.78 22.90 -3.89
N GLN A 295 -8.55 22.68 -2.82
CA GLN A 295 -8.61 21.38 -2.16
C GLN A 295 -9.26 20.34 -3.04
N MET A 296 -10.31 20.71 -3.77
CA MET A 296 -10.96 19.84 -4.75
C MET A 296 -10.01 19.53 -5.92
N ALA A 297 -9.31 20.56 -6.43
CA ALA A 297 -8.36 20.41 -7.53
C ALA A 297 -7.20 19.49 -7.14
N LEU A 298 -6.66 19.63 -5.93
CA LEU A 298 -5.56 18.81 -5.44
C LEU A 298 -6.01 17.36 -5.15
N SER A 299 -7.18 17.18 -4.53
CA SER A 299 -7.76 15.84 -4.35
C SER A 299 -7.97 15.14 -5.69
N ALA A 300 -8.49 15.85 -6.69
CA ALA A 300 -8.66 15.32 -8.04
C ALA A 300 -7.31 14.97 -8.69
N LEU A 301 -6.28 15.80 -8.48
CA LEU A 301 -4.94 15.58 -9.03
C LEU A 301 -4.34 14.26 -8.55
N PHE A 302 -4.44 13.95 -7.26
CA PHE A 302 -3.88 12.71 -6.69
C PHE A 302 -4.47 11.43 -7.30
N HIS A 303 -5.64 11.52 -7.96
CA HIS A 303 -6.32 10.41 -8.63
C HIS A 303 -6.26 10.48 -10.17
N ARG A 304 -5.52 11.45 -10.73
CA ARG A 304 -5.33 11.53 -12.19
C ARG A 304 -4.37 10.45 -12.68
N ALA A 305 -4.71 9.87 -13.82
CA ALA A 305 -3.92 8.81 -14.42
C ALA A 305 -2.45 9.19 -14.60
N GLU A 306 -2.17 10.39 -15.09
CA GLU A 306 -0.81 10.88 -15.35
C GLU A 306 0.00 11.00 -14.06
N TYR A 307 -0.62 11.48 -12.98
CA TYR A 307 0.02 11.64 -11.67
C TYR A 307 0.36 10.27 -11.06
N VAL A 308 -0.56 9.32 -11.11
CA VAL A 308 -0.35 7.96 -10.57
C VAL A 308 0.68 7.19 -11.41
N ARG A 309 0.60 7.28 -12.74
CA ARG A 309 1.58 6.66 -13.65
C ARG A 309 3.00 7.19 -13.44
N LEU A 310 3.14 8.48 -13.11
CA LEU A 310 4.43 9.06 -12.80
C LEU A 310 5.06 8.42 -11.54
N GLN A 311 4.29 8.25 -10.49
CA GLN A 311 4.77 7.55 -9.28
C GLN A 311 5.11 6.08 -9.57
N LEU A 312 4.32 5.39 -10.40
CA LEU A 312 4.61 4.02 -10.85
C LEU A 312 5.90 3.94 -11.67
N ALA A 313 6.13 4.89 -12.58
CA ALA A 313 7.34 4.93 -13.39
C ALA A 313 8.61 5.10 -12.54
N ILE A 314 8.54 5.94 -11.49
CA ILE A 314 9.63 6.10 -10.52
C ILE A 314 9.85 4.79 -9.74
N ALA A 315 8.77 4.14 -9.26
CA ALA A 315 8.85 2.90 -8.52
C ALA A 315 9.39 1.74 -9.38
N ALA A 316 8.94 1.63 -10.64
CA ALA A 316 9.46 0.65 -11.60
C ALA A 316 10.95 0.85 -11.88
N TRP A 317 11.38 2.12 -12.06
CA TRP A 317 12.78 2.44 -12.23
C TRP A 317 13.62 2.04 -11.00
N LEU A 318 13.15 2.35 -9.79
CA LEU A 318 13.82 1.94 -8.54
C LEU A 318 13.93 0.42 -8.44
N HIS A 319 12.87 -0.31 -8.80
CA HIS A 319 12.89 -1.77 -8.79
C HIS A 319 13.88 -2.35 -9.81
N ALA A 320 13.98 -1.76 -10.99
CA ALA A 320 14.90 -2.22 -12.04
C ALA A 320 16.37 -1.89 -11.75
N THR A 321 16.66 -0.97 -10.84
CA THR A 321 18.03 -0.53 -10.49
C THR A 321 18.51 -1.05 -9.13
N ALA A 322 17.66 -1.77 -8.39
CA ALA A 322 17.98 -2.41 -7.10
C ALA A 322 18.70 -3.74 -7.33
#